data_7481553f16ebe761b36cdf504d2f045e
#
_entry.id   7481553f16ebe761b36cdf504d2f045e
#
_cell.length_a   1.000
_cell.length_b   1.000
_cell.length_c   1.000
_cell.angle_alpha   90.00
_cell.angle_beta   90.00
_cell.angle_gamma   90.00
#
_symmetry.space_group_name_H-M   'P 1'
#
loop_
_entity.id
_entity.type
_entity.pdbx_description
1 polymer ?
#
loop_
_entity_poly.entity_id
_entity_poly.type
_entity_poly.pdbx_seq_one_letter_code
_entity_poly.pdbx_strand_id
1 'polypeptide(L)'
;SEMCIRDSDKAFLTLSDDEIKEYIHKNVTEYIKESLGGMFGKSPSFVFLQERMESNILHIIRFMQNDLLHSKFRPALLEYKIDKSEGEDRLIIDVNGRDKIILTGIIDRVDVFEDENGEKYVRIIDYKTGSIDLKYSMLYNGLNLQMFVYLTALLETKNPVNIDGGLKQAGIVYYTLGNKPKTYEQTADADVEEAESRSRLNAFKPIGKVVDIKAVTEAFSSEENYAY
;
A
#
# COMPACT_ATOMS: atom_id res chain seq x y z
N SER A 1 19.18 10.31 -0.71
CA SER A 1 19.36 11.07 -1.89
C SER A 1 18.14 11.00 -2.78
N GLU A 2 17.42 12.12 -2.86
CA GLU A 2 16.15 12.28 -3.58
C GLU A 2 16.24 11.96 -5.09
N MET A 3 17.41 12.10 -5.68
CA MET A 3 17.66 11.84 -7.11
C MET A 3 17.57 10.34 -7.43
N CYS A 4 17.98 9.45 -6.52
CA CYS A 4 17.91 8.00 -6.73
C CYS A 4 16.48 7.45 -6.69
N ILE A 5 15.60 8.03 -5.87
CA ILE A 5 14.20 7.60 -5.77
C ILE A 5 13.46 7.99 -7.04
N ARG A 6 13.61 9.22 -7.54
CA ARG A 6 12.97 9.69 -8.78
C ARG A 6 13.40 8.89 -10.03
N ASP A 7 14.65 8.49 -10.13
CA ASP A 7 15.13 7.68 -11.25
C ASP A 7 14.65 6.23 -11.15
N SER A 8 14.58 5.68 -9.94
CA SER A 8 13.97 4.36 -9.67
C SER A 8 12.49 4.32 -9.99
N ASP A 9 11.74 5.39 -9.68
CA ASP A 9 10.32 5.50 -9.98
C ASP A 9 10.06 5.49 -11.49
N LYS A 10 10.86 6.23 -12.28
CA LYS A 10 10.74 6.23 -13.75
C LYS A 10 11.03 4.85 -14.33
N ALA A 11 12.07 4.17 -13.87
CA ALA A 11 12.40 2.82 -14.31
C ALA A 11 11.27 1.85 -13.95
N PHE A 12 10.71 1.92 -12.73
CA PHE A 12 9.60 1.09 -12.30
C PHE A 12 8.34 1.29 -13.15
N LEU A 13 8.02 2.54 -13.51
CA LEU A 13 6.83 2.86 -14.30
C LEU A 13 6.91 2.37 -15.77
N THR A 14 8.11 2.12 -16.28
CA THR A 14 8.35 1.71 -17.67
C THR A 14 8.54 0.21 -17.85
N LEU A 15 8.60 -0.57 -16.77
CA LEU A 15 8.75 -2.03 -16.85
C LEU A 15 7.60 -2.68 -17.60
N SER A 16 7.95 -3.54 -18.55
CA SER A 16 7.01 -4.38 -19.28
C SER A 16 6.50 -5.54 -18.42
N ASP A 17 5.42 -6.20 -18.86
CA ASP A 17 4.88 -7.37 -18.16
C ASP A 17 5.91 -8.50 -18.06
N ASP A 18 6.70 -8.69 -19.10
CA ASP A 18 7.65 -9.80 -19.13
C ASP A 18 8.84 -9.54 -18.19
N GLU A 19 9.34 -8.30 -18.13
CA GLU A 19 10.37 -7.91 -17.16
C GLU A 19 9.87 -8.05 -15.71
N ILE A 20 8.63 -7.64 -15.44
CA ILE A 20 8.02 -7.79 -14.11
C ILE A 20 7.85 -9.27 -13.76
N LYS A 21 7.36 -10.10 -14.67
CA LYS A 21 7.21 -11.55 -14.45
C LYS A 21 8.54 -12.23 -14.16
N GLU A 22 9.59 -11.90 -14.92
CA GLU A 22 10.93 -12.44 -14.70
C GLU A 22 11.45 -12.07 -13.30
N TYR A 23 11.28 -10.80 -12.93
CA TYR A 23 11.67 -10.32 -11.61
C TYR A 23 10.90 -11.00 -10.47
N ILE A 24 9.58 -11.14 -10.62
CA ILE A 24 8.72 -11.85 -9.66
C ILE A 24 9.17 -13.30 -9.53
N HIS A 25 9.29 -14.02 -10.63
CA HIS A 25 9.66 -15.44 -10.65
C HIS A 25 10.99 -15.67 -9.95
N LYS A 26 11.99 -14.85 -10.25
CA LYS A 26 13.31 -14.92 -9.61
C LYS A 26 13.20 -14.77 -8.09
N ASN A 27 12.56 -13.70 -7.62
CA ASN A 27 12.48 -13.40 -6.17
C ASN A 27 11.62 -14.42 -5.42
N VAL A 28 10.50 -14.85 -6.00
CA VAL A 28 9.63 -15.87 -5.40
C VAL A 28 10.36 -17.20 -5.29
N THR A 29 11.09 -17.61 -6.34
CA THR A 29 11.87 -18.84 -6.34
C THR A 29 12.99 -18.79 -5.29
N GLU A 30 13.69 -17.67 -5.18
CA GLU A 30 14.75 -17.48 -4.19
C GLU A 30 14.20 -17.52 -2.76
N TYR A 31 13.09 -16.83 -2.50
CA TYR A 31 12.40 -16.87 -1.21
C TYR A 31 11.95 -18.27 -0.81
N ILE A 32 11.36 -19.01 -1.76
CA ILE A 32 10.93 -20.41 -1.53
C ILE A 32 12.13 -21.28 -1.18
N LYS A 33 13.24 -21.12 -1.90
CA LYS A 33 14.47 -21.90 -1.68
C LYS A 33 15.06 -21.62 -0.30
N GLU A 34 15.11 -20.37 0.11
CA GLU A 34 15.68 -19.95 1.40
C GLU A 34 14.76 -20.31 2.59
N SER A 35 13.47 -20.02 2.47
CA SER A 35 12.52 -20.15 3.57
C SER A 35 11.99 -21.58 3.76
N LEU A 36 11.87 -22.36 2.69
CA LEU A 36 11.24 -23.68 2.69
C LEU A 36 12.20 -24.83 2.35
N GLY A 37 13.50 -24.58 2.26
CA GLY A 37 14.54 -25.58 2.10
C GLY A 37 14.49 -26.38 0.78
N GLY A 38 13.89 -25.85 -0.27
CA GLY A 38 13.92 -26.41 -1.63
C GLY A 38 13.16 -27.73 -1.83
N MET A 39 12.57 -28.32 -0.79
CA MET A 39 11.84 -29.61 -0.88
C MET A 39 10.43 -29.48 -1.47
N PHE A 40 9.87 -28.28 -1.50
CA PHE A 40 8.47 -28.04 -1.87
C PHE A 40 8.23 -27.87 -3.37
N GLY A 41 9.25 -27.65 -4.19
CA GLY A 41 9.12 -27.25 -5.59
C GLY A 41 8.69 -28.33 -6.58
N LYS A 42 8.35 -29.56 -6.15
CA LYS A 42 8.11 -30.67 -7.07
C LYS A 42 6.67 -31.20 -7.12
N SER A 43 5.78 -30.78 -6.22
CA SER A 43 4.38 -31.22 -6.31
C SER A 43 3.57 -30.31 -7.24
N PRO A 44 2.66 -30.88 -8.08
CA PRO A 44 1.79 -30.08 -8.95
C PRO A 44 0.99 -29.00 -8.21
N SER A 45 0.53 -29.31 -7.00
CA SER A 45 -0.22 -28.37 -6.15
C SER A 45 0.63 -27.20 -5.72
N PHE A 46 1.92 -27.40 -5.48
CA PHE A 46 2.83 -26.32 -5.10
C PHE A 46 3.16 -25.42 -6.30
N VAL A 47 3.40 -26.01 -7.47
CA VAL A 47 3.61 -25.25 -8.72
C VAL A 47 2.42 -24.34 -9.00
N PHE A 48 1.20 -24.89 -8.92
CA PHE A 48 -0.04 -24.12 -9.09
C PHE A 48 -0.16 -22.97 -8.07
N LEU A 49 0.20 -23.21 -6.80
CA LEU A 49 0.16 -22.18 -5.77
C LEU A 49 1.19 -21.06 -6.04
N GLN A 50 2.39 -21.45 -6.49
CA GLN A 50 3.43 -20.48 -6.88
C GLN A 50 2.99 -19.62 -8.06
N GLU A 51 2.50 -20.24 -9.15
CA GLU A 51 2.00 -19.51 -10.32
C GLU A 51 0.87 -18.55 -9.97
N ARG A 52 -0.06 -18.98 -9.10
CA ARG A 52 -1.13 -18.13 -8.60
C ARG A 52 -0.60 -16.95 -7.79
N MET A 53 0.39 -17.18 -6.93
CA MET A 53 1.03 -16.12 -6.15
C MET A 53 1.76 -15.13 -7.05
N GLU A 54 2.54 -15.60 -8.02
CA GLU A 54 3.23 -14.78 -9.00
C GLU A 54 2.25 -13.92 -9.82
N SER A 55 1.13 -14.51 -10.25
CA SER A 55 0.07 -13.77 -10.95
C SER A 55 -0.56 -12.69 -10.08
N ASN A 56 -0.82 -12.95 -8.80
CA ASN A 56 -1.36 -11.95 -7.89
C ASN A 56 -0.37 -10.80 -7.67
N ILE A 57 0.92 -11.10 -7.51
CA ILE A 57 1.97 -10.07 -7.35
C ILE A 57 2.06 -9.20 -8.62
N LEU A 58 1.98 -9.80 -9.81
CA LEU A 58 1.97 -9.04 -11.08
C LEU A 58 0.82 -8.03 -11.11
N HIS A 59 -0.38 -8.46 -10.73
CA HIS A 59 -1.55 -7.55 -10.69
C HIS A 59 -1.36 -6.40 -9.71
N ILE A 60 -0.75 -6.66 -8.53
CA ILE A 60 -0.46 -5.62 -7.54
C ILE A 60 0.54 -4.62 -8.11
N ILE A 61 1.63 -5.10 -8.71
CA ILE A 61 2.65 -4.23 -9.31
C ILE A 61 2.03 -3.36 -10.41
N ARG A 62 1.17 -3.92 -11.26
CA ARG A 62 0.46 -3.15 -12.28
C ARG A 62 -0.48 -2.11 -11.67
N PHE A 63 -1.18 -2.48 -10.62
CA PHE A 63 -2.01 -1.53 -9.91
C PHE A 63 -1.16 -0.39 -9.30
N MET A 64 -0.02 -0.71 -8.69
CA MET A 64 0.91 0.29 -8.15
C MET A 64 1.47 1.22 -9.24
N GLN A 65 1.86 0.68 -10.40
CA GLN A 65 2.28 1.49 -11.55
C GLN A 65 1.17 2.45 -11.98
N ASN A 66 -0.05 1.96 -12.09
CA ASN A 66 -1.20 2.77 -12.47
C ASN A 66 -1.52 3.85 -11.43
N ASP A 67 -1.48 3.52 -10.13
CA ASP A 67 -1.64 4.51 -9.06
C ASP A 67 -0.57 5.61 -9.15
N LEU A 68 0.69 5.25 -9.32
CA LEU A 68 1.78 6.22 -9.44
C LEU A 68 1.71 7.07 -10.72
N LEU A 69 1.14 6.56 -11.80
CA LEU A 69 0.93 7.33 -13.03
C LEU A 69 -0.16 8.39 -12.88
N HIS A 70 -1.24 8.09 -12.15
CA HIS A 70 -2.41 8.95 -12.04
C HIS A 70 -2.46 9.75 -10.73
N SER A 71 -1.66 9.39 -9.73
CA SER A 71 -1.53 10.08 -8.46
C SER A 71 -0.35 11.07 -8.47
N LYS A 72 -0.49 12.15 -7.72
CA LYS A 72 0.63 13.09 -7.44
C LYS A 72 1.48 12.63 -6.24
N PHE A 73 1.02 11.66 -5.47
CA PHE A 73 1.78 11.07 -4.38
C PHE A 73 2.99 10.28 -4.89
N ARG A 74 4.09 10.37 -4.16
CA ARG A 74 5.33 9.64 -4.47
C ARG A 74 5.82 8.88 -3.23
N PRO A 75 6.30 7.64 -3.38
CA PRO A 75 6.90 6.88 -2.29
C PRO A 75 8.06 7.64 -1.67
N ALA A 76 8.04 7.77 -0.36
CA ALA A 76 9.10 8.43 0.41
C ALA A 76 9.81 7.46 1.35
N LEU A 77 9.06 6.54 1.98
CA LEU A 77 9.61 5.53 2.88
C LEU A 77 8.97 4.17 2.60
N LEU A 78 9.77 3.11 2.71
CA LEU A 78 9.34 1.72 2.65
C LEU A 78 9.75 1.03 3.96
N GLU A 79 8.87 0.17 4.50
CA GLU A 79 9.10 -0.57 5.74
C GLU A 79 9.61 0.30 6.90
N TYR A 80 8.97 1.48 7.04
CA TYR A 80 9.38 2.44 8.06
C TYR A 80 9.07 1.92 9.47
N LYS A 81 10.11 1.78 10.27
CA LYS A 81 10.02 1.28 11.64
C LYS A 81 9.74 2.41 12.62
N ILE A 82 8.59 2.32 13.29
CA ILE A 82 8.32 3.10 14.51
C ILE A 82 9.00 2.34 15.64
N ASP A 83 10.24 2.74 16.01
CA ASP A 83 11.13 1.92 16.82
C ASP A 83 11.15 2.33 18.29
N LYS A 84 11.67 1.39 19.10
CA LYS A 84 11.95 1.54 20.55
C LYS A 84 13.27 2.22 20.85
N SER A 85 14.15 2.41 19.83
CA SER A 85 15.50 2.93 20.05
C SER A 85 15.47 4.34 20.65
N GLU A 86 16.49 4.69 21.39
CA GLU A 86 16.65 6.00 22.00
C GLU A 86 16.78 7.08 20.90
N GLY A 87 15.73 7.87 20.70
CA GLY A 87 15.68 8.91 19.69
C GLY A 87 14.36 9.65 19.68
N GLU A 88 14.26 10.65 18.83
CA GLU A 88 13.09 11.55 18.71
C GLU A 88 11.89 10.89 18.01
N ASP A 89 12.04 9.66 17.48
CA ASP A 89 11.06 8.96 16.63
C ASP A 89 10.09 8.06 17.41
N ARG A 90 9.83 8.39 18.68
CA ARG A 90 8.93 7.63 19.52
C ARG A 90 7.57 8.29 19.60
N LEU A 91 6.52 7.56 19.25
CA LEU A 91 5.20 7.97 19.73
C LEU A 91 5.02 7.49 21.18
N ILE A 92 5.06 8.42 22.09
CA ILE A 92 4.80 8.17 23.50
C ILE A 92 3.43 8.77 23.84
N ILE A 93 2.47 7.92 24.16
CA ILE A 93 1.17 8.35 24.67
C ILE A 93 1.24 8.39 26.18
N ASP A 94 1.08 9.60 26.75
CA ASP A 94 1.00 9.77 28.21
C ASP A 94 -0.43 9.43 28.66
N VAL A 95 -0.53 8.43 29.53
CA VAL A 95 -1.79 8.00 30.12
C VAL A 95 -1.88 8.55 31.54
N ASN A 96 -2.64 9.62 31.73
CA ASN A 96 -2.92 10.25 33.02
C ASN A 96 -1.68 10.77 33.79
N GLY A 97 -0.62 11.16 33.09
CA GLY A 97 0.59 11.74 33.70
C GLY A 97 1.42 10.74 34.55
N ARG A 98 1.12 9.45 34.49
CA ARG A 98 1.83 8.42 35.25
C ARG A 98 2.39 7.31 34.37
N ASP A 99 1.60 6.85 33.41
CA ASP A 99 1.95 5.72 32.58
C ASP A 99 2.22 6.20 31.15
N LYS A 100 3.23 5.62 30.51
CA LYS A 100 3.60 5.91 29.13
C LYS A 100 3.44 4.67 28.28
N ILE A 101 2.66 4.78 27.20
CA ILE A 101 2.54 3.75 26.19
C ILE A 101 3.50 4.11 25.05
N ILE A 102 4.44 3.20 24.77
CA ILE A 102 5.35 3.33 23.63
C ILE A 102 4.77 2.51 22.49
N LEU A 103 4.47 3.18 21.40
CA LEU A 103 4.02 2.50 20.19
C LEU A 103 5.21 2.04 19.35
N THR A 104 5.12 0.82 18.85
CA THR A 104 6.11 0.24 17.94
C THR A 104 5.39 -0.46 16.80
N GLY A 105 5.96 -0.39 15.61
CA GLY A 105 5.38 -1.04 14.45
C GLY A 105 6.17 -0.76 13.20
N ILE A 106 5.67 -1.27 12.09
CA ILE A 106 6.24 -1.04 10.75
C ILE A 106 5.13 -0.51 9.87
N ILE A 107 5.40 0.59 9.18
CA ILE A 107 4.54 1.11 8.12
C ILE A 107 5.11 0.58 6.80
N ASP A 108 4.31 -0.17 6.04
CA ASP A 108 4.78 -0.82 4.82
C ASP A 108 5.26 0.21 3.80
N ARG A 109 4.50 1.30 3.61
CA ARG A 109 4.85 2.36 2.67
C ARG A 109 4.28 3.71 3.11
N VAL A 110 5.08 4.76 2.96
CA VAL A 110 4.71 6.16 3.18
C VAL A 110 4.90 6.91 1.87
N ASP A 111 3.84 7.55 1.38
CA ASP A 111 3.90 8.42 0.21
C ASP A 111 3.68 9.87 0.61
N VAL A 112 4.34 10.77 -0.10
CA VAL A 112 4.25 12.22 0.12
C VAL A 112 3.82 12.93 -1.16
N PHE A 113 3.02 13.96 -0.99
CA PHE A 113 2.61 14.92 -2.02
C PHE A 113 2.84 16.34 -1.50
N GLU A 114 3.39 17.22 -2.34
CA GLU A 114 3.55 18.65 -2.06
C GLU A 114 2.59 19.42 -2.96
N ASP A 115 1.75 20.28 -2.36
CA ASP A 115 0.82 21.13 -3.10
C ASP A 115 1.49 22.41 -3.63
N GLU A 116 0.73 23.21 -4.36
CA GLU A 116 1.20 24.48 -4.97
C GLU A 116 1.64 25.53 -3.94
N ASN A 117 1.23 25.40 -2.68
CA ASN A 117 1.60 26.29 -1.58
C ASN A 117 2.83 25.79 -0.82
N GLY A 118 3.42 24.66 -1.22
CA GLY A 118 4.53 24.03 -0.52
C GLY A 118 4.11 23.22 0.71
N GLU A 119 2.79 22.99 0.90
CA GLU A 119 2.27 22.18 1.98
C GLU A 119 2.43 20.70 1.64
N LYS A 120 2.95 19.91 2.59
CA LYS A 120 3.28 18.51 2.36
C LYS A 120 2.29 17.60 3.06
N TYR A 121 1.70 16.72 2.27
CA TYR A 121 0.67 15.79 2.70
C TYR A 121 1.20 14.36 2.63
N VAL A 122 0.89 13.56 3.64
CA VAL A 122 1.33 12.18 3.76
C VAL A 122 0.14 11.22 3.73
N ARG A 123 0.23 10.19 2.90
CA ARG A 123 -0.61 8.99 2.98
C ARG A 123 0.22 7.80 3.39
N ILE A 124 -0.35 6.92 4.19
CA ILE A 124 0.27 5.64 4.52
C ILE A 124 -0.49 4.50 3.85
N ILE A 125 0.27 3.50 3.43
CA ILE A 125 -0.24 2.35 2.69
C ILE A 125 0.16 1.08 3.43
N ASP A 126 -0.78 0.13 3.53
CA ASP A 126 -0.57 -1.18 4.13
C ASP A 126 -1.10 -2.27 3.20
N TYR A 127 -0.35 -3.35 3.05
CA TYR A 127 -0.67 -4.47 2.17
C TYR A 127 -1.28 -5.61 2.97
N LYS A 128 -2.54 -5.96 2.67
CA LYS A 128 -3.29 -7.00 3.39
C LYS A 128 -3.62 -8.20 2.51
N THR A 129 -3.34 -9.39 2.99
CA THR A 129 -3.70 -10.64 2.30
C THR A 129 -5.18 -10.98 2.44
N GLY A 130 -5.88 -10.37 3.39
CA GLY A 130 -7.31 -10.56 3.66
C GLY A 130 -8.18 -9.39 3.24
N SER A 131 -9.50 -9.54 3.42
CA SER A 131 -10.46 -8.44 3.23
C SER A 131 -10.44 -7.48 4.42
N ILE A 132 -10.49 -6.18 4.13
CA ILE A 132 -10.61 -5.12 5.13
C ILE A 132 -11.98 -4.46 5.03
N ASP A 133 -12.58 -4.17 6.16
CA ASP A 133 -13.78 -3.36 6.29
C ASP A 133 -13.48 -2.13 7.16
N LEU A 134 -13.57 -0.93 6.57
CA LEU A 134 -13.31 0.35 7.22
C LEU A 134 -14.61 1.09 7.55
N LYS A 135 -15.59 0.41 8.14
CA LYS A 135 -16.82 1.05 8.61
C LYS A 135 -16.54 1.94 9.81
N TYR A 136 -17.13 3.12 9.82
CA TYR A 136 -17.03 4.06 10.95
C TYR A 136 -17.46 3.44 12.29
N SER A 137 -18.47 2.55 12.27
CA SER A 137 -18.89 1.82 13.47
C SER A 137 -17.80 0.93 14.06
N MET A 138 -16.95 0.33 13.22
CA MET A 138 -15.81 -0.48 13.68
C MET A 138 -14.72 0.41 14.29
N LEU A 139 -14.40 1.53 13.61
CA LEU A 139 -13.42 2.49 14.12
C LEU A 139 -13.87 3.09 15.45
N TYR A 140 -15.16 3.43 15.59
CA TYR A 140 -15.72 3.95 16.83
C TYR A 140 -15.59 2.96 18.00
N ASN A 141 -15.67 1.66 17.72
CA ASN A 141 -15.48 0.59 18.70
C ASN A 141 -13.99 0.18 18.89
N GLY A 142 -13.06 0.96 18.38
CA GLY A 142 -11.62 0.70 18.54
C GLY A 142 -11.04 -0.38 17.62
N LEU A 143 -11.79 -0.82 16.61
CA LEU A 143 -11.34 -1.82 15.65
C LEU A 143 -10.68 -1.16 14.44
N ASN A 144 -9.67 -1.82 13.85
CA ASN A 144 -8.93 -1.35 12.66
C ASN A 144 -8.26 0.02 12.84
N LEU A 145 -7.85 0.38 14.05
CA LEU A 145 -7.19 1.66 14.36
C LEU A 145 -5.71 1.71 14.01
N GLN A 146 -5.08 0.58 13.69
CA GLN A 146 -3.63 0.46 13.48
C GLN A 146 -3.07 1.56 12.57
N MET A 147 -3.67 1.75 11.40
CA MET A 147 -3.19 2.74 10.42
C MET A 147 -3.39 4.18 10.90
N PHE A 148 -4.47 4.47 11.61
CA PHE A 148 -4.68 5.80 12.19
C PHE A 148 -3.62 6.12 13.24
N VAL A 149 -3.30 5.14 14.09
CA VAL A 149 -2.25 5.25 15.09
C VAL A 149 -0.88 5.45 14.43
N TYR A 150 -0.59 4.70 13.38
CA TYR A 150 0.66 4.85 12.61
C TYR A 150 0.77 6.21 11.92
N LEU A 151 -0.32 6.69 11.33
CA LEU A 151 -0.34 8.01 10.70
C LEU A 151 -0.11 9.11 11.76
N THR A 152 -0.75 9.00 12.92
CA THR A 152 -0.54 9.93 14.05
C THR A 152 0.93 9.88 14.51
N ALA A 153 1.48 8.69 14.70
CA ALA A 153 2.87 8.51 15.09
C ALA A 153 3.83 9.18 14.10
N LEU A 154 3.58 9.00 12.80
CA LEU A 154 4.40 9.58 11.74
C LEU A 154 4.33 11.13 11.75
N LEU A 155 3.15 11.71 12.00
CA LEU A 155 2.96 13.16 12.05
C LEU A 155 3.59 13.81 13.29
N GLU A 156 3.64 13.08 14.40
CA GLU A 156 4.27 13.53 15.66
C GLU A 156 5.80 13.34 15.64
N THR A 157 6.33 12.53 14.73
CA THR A 157 7.77 12.30 14.58
C THR A 157 8.43 13.52 13.96
N LYS A 158 9.56 13.94 14.51
CA LYS A 158 10.32 15.04 13.95
C LYS A 158 11.04 14.58 12.66
N ASN A 159 10.52 15.05 11.54
CA ASN A 159 11.15 14.94 10.21
C ASN A 159 11.48 13.50 9.74
N PRO A 160 10.52 12.55 9.76
CA PRO A 160 10.78 11.15 9.41
C PRO A 160 11.20 10.95 7.95
N VAL A 161 10.92 11.93 7.09
CA VAL A 161 11.19 11.89 5.64
C VAL A 161 12.20 12.96 5.19
N ASN A 162 12.98 13.56 6.12
CA ASN A 162 13.90 14.68 5.85
C ASN A 162 13.26 15.82 5.05
N ILE A 163 12.03 16.15 5.38
CA ILE A 163 11.24 17.18 4.72
C ILE A 163 11.20 18.41 5.61
N ASP A 164 11.67 19.56 5.11
CA ASP A 164 11.51 20.84 5.78
C ASP A 164 10.02 21.25 5.81
N GLY A 165 9.54 21.67 6.97
CA GLY A 165 8.13 21.96 7.19
C GLY A 165 7.36 20.78 7.79
N GLY A 166 6.21 21.06 8.41
CA GLY A 166 5.36 20.02 9.02
C GLY A 166 4.66 19.16 7.98
N LEU A 167 4.46 17.90 8.29
CA LEU A 167 3.62 17.01 7.49
C LEU A 167 2.15 17.15 7.88
N LYS A 168 1.26 17.14 6.88
CA LYS A 168 -0.19 17.11 7.05
C LYS A 168 -0.73 15.76 6.62
N GLN A 169 -1.78 15.29 7.29
CA GLN A 169 -2.42 14.04 6.92
C GLN A 169 -3.13 14.15 5.56
N ALA A 170 -2.93 13.18 4.69
CA ALA A 170 -3.76 12.98 3.51
C ALA A 170 -4.71 11.80 3.69
N GLY A 171 -4.25 10.70 4.26
CA GLY A 171 -5.11 9.54 4.47
C GLY A 171 -4.37 8.24 4.75
N ILE A 172 -5.16 7.19 4.85
CA ILE A 172 -4.72 5.81 4.97
C ILE A 172 -5.30 4.98 3.83
N VAL A 173 -4.52 4.07 3.27
CA VAL A 173 -4.92 3.22 2.14
C VAL A 173 -4.49 1.78 2.38
N TYR A 174 -5.40 0.85 2.16
CA TYR A 174 -5.13 -0.58 2.18
C TYR A 174 -5.16 -1.15 0.77
N TYR A 175 -4.12 -1.85 0.39
CA TYR A 175 -4.09 -2.68 -0.81
C TYR A 175 -4.39 -4.12 -0.41
N THR A 176 -5.53 -4.66 -0.86
CA THR A 176 -5.91 -6.03 -0.55
C THR A 176 -5.37 -6.99 -1.61
N LEU A 177 -4.59 -7.98 -1.18
CA LEU A 177 -3.95 -8.99 -2.03
C LEU A 177 -4.85 -10.22 -2.27
N GLY A 178 -6.01 -10.25 -1.65
CA GLY A 178 -6.93 -11.39 -1.68
C GLY A 178 -7.96 -11.29 -2.81
N ASN A 179 -7.97 -12.24 -3.71
CA ASN A 179 -9.09 -12.49 -4.60
C ASN A 179 -10.31 -12.87 -3.75
N LYS A 180 -11.29 -11.98 -3.63
CA LYS A 180 -12.63 -12.44 -3.30
C LYS A 180 -13.15 -13.19 -4.52
N PRO A 181 -13.45 -14.51 -4.43
CA PRO A 181 -14.17 -15.16 -5.50
C PRO A 181 -15.51 -14.44 -5.65
N LYS A 182 -15.70 -13.70 -6.72
CA LYS A 182 -17.04 -13.17 -7.04
C LYS A 182 -17.82 -14.35 -7.57
N THR A 183 -18.99 -14.58 -6.95
CA THR A 183 -20.03 -15.44 -7.52
C THR A 183 -20.41 -14.82 -8.85
N TYR A 184 -20.14 -15.51 -9.94
CA TYR A 184 -20.60 -15.12 -11.26
C TYR A 184 -22.13 -15.25 -11.28
N GLU A 185 -22.86 -14.15 -11.26
CA GLU A 185 -24.18 -14.15 -11.85
C GLU A 185 -23.96 -14.27 -13.36
N GLN A 186 -24.38 -15.39 -13.93
CA GLN A 186 -24.36 -15.64 -15.36
C GLN A 186 -25.30 -14.63 -16.03
N THR A 187 -24.75 -13.50 -16.46
CA THR A 187 -25.39 -12.68 -17.48
C THR A 187 -24.90 -13.21 -18.83
N ALA A 188 -25.77 -13.91 -19.52
CA ALA A 188 -25.57 -14.27 -20.92
C ALA A 188 -25.35 -12.98 -21.73
N ASP A 189 -24.40 -13.03 -22.66
CA ASP A 189 -24.18 -12.02 -23.72
C ASP A 189 -23.35 -10.75 -23.41
N ALA A 190 -22.44 -10.76 -22.44
CA ALA A 190 -21.39 -9.75 -22.40
C ALA A 190 -20.03 -10.41 -22.68
N ASP A 191 -19.13 -9.70 -23.36
CA ASP A 191 -17.76 -10.13 -23.60
C ASP A 191 -17.13 -10.60 -22.29
N VAL A 192 -17.04 -11.92 -22.12
CA VAL A 192 -16.61 -12.58 -20.87
C VAL A 192 -15.20 -12.09 -20.50
N GLU A 193 -14.34 -11.85 -21.48
CA GLU A 193 -12.96 -11.41 -21.30
C GLU A 193 -12.86 -9.97 -20.74
N GLU A 194 -13.74 -9.07 -21.19
CA GLU A 194 -13.80 -7.69 -20.69
C GLU A 194 -14.41 -7.64 -19.28
N ALA A 195 -15.44 -8.44 -19.03
CA ALA A 195 -16.07 -8.58 -17.72
C ALA A 195 -15.10 -9.21 -16.70
N GLU A 196 -14.31 -10.19 -17.11
CA GLU A 196 -13.26 -10.78 -16.29
C GLU A 196 -12.15 -9.79 -15.99
N SER A 197 -11.68 -9.03 -16.97
CA SER A 197 -10.67 -8.00 -16.79
C SER A 197 -11.12 -6.90 -15.83
N ARG A 198 -12.35 -6.39 -15.99
CA ARG A 198 -12.95 -5.42 -15.06
C ARG A 198 -13.15 -6.00 -13.65
N SER A 199 -13.56 -7.28 -13.56
CA SER A 199 -13.71 -7.96 -12.26
C SER A 199 -12.37 -8.13 -11.55
N ARG A 200 -11.30 -8.43 -12.29
CA ARG A 200 -9.94 -8.53 -11.76
C ARG A 200 -9.43 -7.17 -11.28
N LEU A 201 -9.58 -6.10 -12.05
CA LEU A 201 -9.22 -4.74 -11.66
C LEU A 201 -9.96 -4.30 -10.39
N ASN A 202 -11.27 -4.56 -10.31
CA ASN A 202 -12.06 -4.23 -9.13
C ASN A 202 -11.71 -5.07 -7.89
N ALA A 203 -11.11 -6.24 -8.05
CA ALA A 203 -10.68 -7.08 -6.92
C ALA A 203 -9.48 -6.48 -6.15
N PHE A 204 -8.68 -5.66 -6.83
CA PHE A 204 -7.52 -4.97 -6.25
C PHE A 204 -7.78 -3.50 -5.92
N LYS A 205 -9.05 -3.06 -5.98
CA LYS A 205 -9.40 -1.68 -5.65
C LYS A 205 -8.98 -1.36 -4.22
N PRO A 206 -8.20 -0.30 -3.99
CA PRO A 206 -7.78 0.08 -2.65
C PRO A 206 -8.98 0.51 -1.80
N ILE A 207 -8.87 0.31 -0.51
CA ILE A 207 -9.84 0.75 0.47
C ILE A 207 -9.14 1.72 1.40
N GLY A 208 -9.66 2.93 1.55
CA GLY A 208 -8.99 3.94 2.35
C GLY A 208 -9.94 4.95 3.00
N LYS A 209 -9.35 5.81 3.79
CA LYS A 209 -9.95 7.03 4.32
C LYS A 209 -9.04 8.20 4.00
N VAL A 210 -9.56 9.17 3.32
CA VAL A 210 -8.85 10.34 2.81
C VAL A 210 -9.47 11.59 3.44
N VAL A 211 -8.66 12.61 3.72
CA VAL A 211 -9.18 13.89 4.17
C VAL A 211 -9.87 14.61 3.01
N ASP A 212 -10.98 15.26 3.30
CA ASP A 212 -11.73 16.04 2.32
C ASP A 212 -11.11 17.45 2.15
N ILE A 213 -9.93 17.48 1.55
CA ILE A 213 -9.21 18.70 1.17
C ILE A 213 -9.02 18.62 -0.34
N LYS A 214 -9.46 19.65 -1.09
CA LYS A 214 -9.43 19.68 -2.55
C LYS A 214 -8.05 19.29 -3.14
N ALA A 215 -6.97 19.90 -2.65
CA ALA A 215 -5.62 19.59 -3.12
C ALA A 215 -5.25 18.12 -2.92
N VAL A 216 -5.69 17.50 -1.81
CA VAL A 216 -5.45 16.09 -1.50
C VAL A 216 -6.28 15.19 -2.38
N THR A 217 -7.58 15.44 -2.52
CA THR A 217 -8.47 14.61 -3.37
C THR A 217 -8.04 14.63 -4.83
N GLU A 218 -7.64 15.78 -5.37
CA GLU A 218 -7.08 15.91 -6.72
C GLU A 218 -5.69 15.24 -6.86
N ALA A 219 -4.93 15.10 -5.77
CA ALA A 219 -3.65 14.42 -5.78
C ALA A 219 -3.78 12.89 -5.77
N PHE A 220 -4.89 12.36 -5.24
CA PHE A 220 -5.14 10.90 -5.27
C PHE A 220 -5.45 10.39 -6.66
N SER A 221 -6.16 11.17 -7.48
CA SER A 221 -6.46 10.78 -8.84
C SER A 221 -6.67 12.00 -9.73
N SER A 222 -6.00 12.00 -10.87
CA SER A 222 -6.20 13.01 -11.91
C SER A 222 -7.41 12.72 -12.81
N GLU A 223 -8.08 11.56 -12.68
CA GLU A 223 -9.22 11.14 -13.48
C GLU A 223 -10.42 10.75 -12.60
N GLU A 224 -11.64 11.15 -13.01
CA GLU A 224 -12.89 10.89 -12.29
C GLU A 224 -13.21 9.40 -12.06
N ASN A 225 -12.58 8.50 -12.81
CA ASN A 225 -12.84 7.07 -12.76
C ASN A 225 -12.05 6.31 -11.68
N TYR A 226 -11.15 6.96 -10.94
CA TYR A 226 -10.32 6.37 -9.87
C TYR A 226 -10.68 6.92 -8.48
N ALA A 227 -11.98 7.09 -8.19
CA ALA A 227 -12.39 7.44 -6.83
C ALA A 227 -12.10 6.29 -5.85
N TYR A 228 -11.33 6.61 -4.81
CA TYR A 228 -11.06 5.72 -3.67
C TYR A 228 -12.26 5.59 -2.74
#